data_ed4b0ef0fd3c2d66a652f31fa2e25288
#
_entry.id   ed4b0ef0fd3c2d66a652f31fa2e25288
#
_cell.length_a   1.000
_cell.length_b   1.000
_cell.length_c   1.000
_cell.angle_alpha   90.00
_cell.angle_beta   90.00
_cell.angle_gamma   90.00
#
_symmetry.space_group_name_H-M   'P 1'
#
loop_
_entity.id
_entity.type
_entity.pdbx_description
1 polymer ?
#
loop_
_entity_poly.entity_id
_entity_poly.type
_entity_poly.pdbx_seq_one_letter_code
_entity_poly.pdbx_strand_id
1 'polypeptide(L)'
;MKDQIRITGLEVYAHHGVFPEEKEKGQHFFLDAVLYTDIRKAGLTDDLDCATDYGQVCKLINQVMTGQTYDLIERAAERVAQEILLTFPLVERLAGAGAA
;
A
#
# COMPACT_ATOMS: atom_id res chain seq x y z
N MET A 1 6.97 14.43 16.73
CA MET A 1 6.87 12.96 16.93
C MET A 1 6.12 12.37 15.77
N LYS A 2 6.64 11.29 15.23
CA LYS A 2 6.00 10.59 14.09
C LYS A 2 5.26 9.38 14.60
N ASP A 3 4.04 9.22 14.13
CA ASP A 3 3.20 8.08 14.45
C ASP A 3 3.21 7.11 13.27
N GLN A 4 2.62 5.95 13.46
CA GLN A 4 2.58 4.92 12.43
C GLN A 4 1.15 4.40 12.27
N ILE A 5 0.78 4.17 11.03
CA ILE A 5 -0.38 3.37 10.68
C ILE A 5 0.15 2.08 10.08
N ARG A 6 -0.21 0.94 10.65
CA ARG A 6 0.22 -0.37 10.16
C ARG A 6 -0.92 -1.06 9.45
N ILE A 7 -0.65 -1.50 8.23
CA ILE A 7 -1.55 -2.35 7.46
C ILE A 7 -0.86 -3.70 7.39
N THR A 8 -1.51 -4.73 7.91
CA THR A 8 -0.90 -6.06 8.02
C THR A 8 -1.78 -7.09 7.31
N GLY A 9 -1.17 -7.93 6.47
CA GLY A 9 -1.83 -9.05 5.85
C GLY A 9 -2.92 -8.66 4.85
N LEU A 10 -2.76 -7.52 4.17
CA LEU A 10 -3.69 -7.15 3.11
C LEU A 10 -3.56 -8.12 1.95
N GLU A 11 -4.63 -8.85 1.67
CA GLU A 11 -4.64 -9.85 0.60
C GLU A 11 -5.07 -9.24 -0.72
N VAL A 12 -4.28 -9.47 -1.77
CA VAL A 12 -4.57 -9.02 -3.12
C VAL A 12 -4.34 -10.18 -4.08
N TYR A 13 -5.29 -10.44 -4.97
CA TYR A 13 -5.09 -11.40 -6.06
C TYR A 13 -4.56 -10.67 -7.27
N ALA A 14 -3.37 -11.04 -7.73
CA ALA A 14 -2.70 -10.35 -8.82
C ALA A 14 -1.85 -11.33 -9.65
N HIS A 15 -1.29 -10.84 -10.74
CA HIS A 15 -0.65 -11.67 -11.76
C HIS A 15 0.82 -11.33 -11.95
N HIS A 16 1.50 -10.95 -10.88
CA HIS A 16 2.92 -10.63 -10.94
C HIS A 16 3.79 -11.87 -10.92
N GLY A 17 4.89 -11.83 -11.66
CA GLY A 17 5.86 -12.89 -11.69
C GLY A 17 6.56 -12.96 -13.04
N VAL A 18 7.67 -13.68 -13.08
CA VAL A 18 8.48 -13.86 -14.30
C VAL A 18 7.90 -14.94 -15.19
N PHE A 19 7.37 -16.00 -14.60
CA PHE A 19 6.88 -17.16 -15.35
C PHE A 19 5.52 -16.90 -15.98
N PRO A 20 5.28 -17.39 -17.22
CA PRO A 20 3.98 -17.22 -17.88
C PRO A 20 2.80 -17.74 -17.07
N GLU A 21 2.97 -18.84 -16.35
CA GLU A 21 1.91 -19.42 -15.52
C GLU A 21 1.48 -18.46 -14.40
N GLU A 22 2.42 -17.74 -13.82
CA GLU A 22 2.14 -16.75 -12.78
C GLU A 22 1.29 -15.61 -13.33
N LYS A 23 1.62 -15.15 -14.56
CA LYS A 23 0.89 -14.08 -15.23
C LYS A 23 -0.51 -14.51 -15.65
N GLU A 24 -0.65 -15.77 -16.08
CA GLU A 24 -1.92 -16.28 -16.56
C GLU A 24 -2.88 -16.59 -15.41
N LYS A 25 -2.41 -17.35 -14.42
CA LYS A 25 -3.26 -17.85 -13.33
C LYS A 25 -3.41 -16.88 -12.19
N GLY A 26 -2.37 -16.08 -11.94
CA GLY A 26 -2.33 -15.20 -10.79
C GLY A 26 -2.12 -15.96 -9.49
N GLN A 27 -2.03 -15.22 -8.43
CA GLN A 27 -1.88 -15.77 -7.09
C GLN A 27 -2.25 -14.73 -6.04
N HIS A 28 -2.44 -15.18 -4.81
CA HIS A 28 -2.68 -14.29 -3.68
C HIS A 28 -1.36 -13.72 -3.18
N PHE A 29 -1.31 -12.40 -3.03
CA PHE A 29 -0.21 -11.70 -2.41
C PHE A 29 -0.69 -11.11 -1.08
N PHE A 30 0.17 -11.14 -0.09
CA PHE A 30 -0.11 -10.54 1.21
C PHE A 30 0.86 -9.40 1.44
N LEU A 31 0.33 -8.21 1.69
CA LEU A 31 1.13 -7.00 1.82
C LEU A 31 1.03 -6.45 3.23
N ASP A 32 2.19 -6.03 3.72
CA ASP A 32 2.27 -5.25 4.95
C ASP A 32 2.84 -3.88 4.60
N ALA A 33 2.28 -2.84 5.19
CA ALA A 33 2.75 -1.49 4.99
C ALA A 33 2.76 -0.74 6.31
N VAL A 34 3.77 0.09 6.50
CA VAL A 34 3.86 0.99 7.64
C VAL A 34 3.90 2.41 7.09
N LEU A 35 2.88 3.20 7.43
CA LEU A 35 2.76 4.58 6.99
C LEU A 35 3.18 5.48 8.13
N TYR A 36 4.20 6.31 7.91
CA TYR A 36 4.67 7.27 8.91
C TYR A 36 3.96 8.60 8.71
N THR A 37 3.23 9.01 9.71
CA THR A 37 2.40 10.21 9.64
C THR A 37 2.28 10.78 11.05
N ASP A 38 1.85 12.04 11.16
CA ASP A 38 1.55 12.66 12.45
C ASP A 38 0.03 12.64 12.64
N ILE A 39 -0.44 11.88 13.64
CA ILE A 39 -1.87 11.73 13.91
C ILE A 39 -2.37 12.71 14.97
N ARG A 40 -1.51 13.57 15.52
CA ARG A 40 -1.85 14.45 16.64
C ARG A 40 -3.02 15.36 16.31
N LYS A 41 -2.98 16.02 15.17
CA LYS A 41 -4.02 16.98 14.79
C LYS A 41 -5.37 16.30 14.63
N ALA A 42 -5.39 15.13 13.98
CA ALA A 42 -6.61 14.34 13.84
C ALA A 42 -7.15 13.91 15.22
N GLY A 43 -6.27 13.51 16.12
CA GLY A 43 -6.65 13.12 17.48
C GLY A 43 -7.22 14.26 18.31
N LEU A 44 -6.78 15.49 18.03
CA LEU A 44 -7.26 16.67 18.75
C LEU A 44 -8.56 17.23 18.17
N THR A 45 -8.79 17.07 16.88
CA THR A 45 -9.89 17.75 16.18
C THR A 45 -11.00 16.84 15.71
N ASP A 46 -10.73 15.53 15.60
CA ASP A 46 -11.64 14.56 14.99
C ASP A 46 -12.03 14.96 13.56
N ASP A 47 -11.12 15.62 12.86
CA ASP A 47 -11.34 16.09 11.49
C ASP A 47 -10.71 15.10 10.50
N LEU A 48 -11.51 14.53 9.63
CA LEU A 48 -11.06 13.57 8.62
C LEU A 48 -9.99 14.16 7.68
N ASP A 49 -10.05 15.46 7.43
CA ASP A 49 -9.05 16.12 6.57
C ASP A 49 -7.66 16.14 7.22
N CYS A 50 -7.60 15.93 8.53
CA CYS A 50 -6.33 15.86 9.27
C CYS A 50 -5.82 14.42 9.40
N ALA A 51 -6.51 13.46 8.83
CA ALA A 51 -6.19 12.03 8.94
C ALA A 51 -5.90 11.41 7.58
N THR A 52 -5.17 10.31 7.59
CA THR A 52 -5.03 9.44 6.42
C THR A 52 -6.06 8.33 6.54
N ASP A 53 -6.97 8.25 5.58
CA ASP A 53 -7.99 7.20 5.54
C ASP A 53 -7.35 5.89 5.08
N TYR A 54 -7.09 4.99 6.02
CA TYR A 54 -6.45 3.71 5.72
C TYR A 54 -7.30 2.82 4.80
N GLY A 55 -8.62 2.98 4.81
CA GLY A 55 -9.48 2.27 3.86
C GLY A 55 -9.21 2.69 2.42
N GLN A 56 -8.99 3.98 2.19
CA GLN A 56 -8.61 4.49 0.88
C GLN A 56 -7.19 4.05 0.49
N VAL A 57 -6.28 3.95 1.47
CA VAL A 57 -4.94 3.41 1.21
C VAL A 57 -5.02 1.97 0.74
N CYS A 58 -5.80 1.14 1.40
CA CYS A 58 -6.00 -0.26 1.00
C CYS A 58 -6.60 -0.37 -0.40
N LYS A 59 -7.56 0.47 -0.73
CA LYS A 59 -8.16 0.55 -2.07
C LYS A 59 -7.10 0.89 -3.12
N LEU A 60 -6.27 1.88 -2.84
CA LEU A 60 -5.22 2.29 -3.77
C LEU A 60 -4.20 1.17 -3.98
N ILE A 61 -3.81 0.48 -2.91
CA ILE A 61 -2.90 -0.66 -3.00
C ILE A 61 -3.49 -1.71 -3.95
N ASN A 62 -4.75 -2.05 -3.76
CA ASN A 62 -5.41 -3.02 -4.63
C ASN A 62 -5.43 -2.56 -6.09
N GLN A 63 -5.75 -1.29 -6.34
CA GLN A 63 -5.77 -0.73 -7.69
C GLN A 63 -4.39 -0.80 -8.36
N VAL A 64 -3.32 -0.47 -7.65
CA VAL A 64 -1.97 -0.54 -8.20
C VAL A 64 -1.56 -1.98 -8.48
N MET A 65 -1.84 -2.88 -7.54
CA MET A 65 -1.45 -4.29 -7.66
C MET A 65 -2.19 -5.00 -8.79
N THR A 66 -3.43 -4.60 -9.08
CA THR A 66 -4.26 -5.26 -10.11
C THR A 66 -4.29 -4.51 -11.43
N GLY A 67 -3.86 -3.25 -11.46
CA GLY A 67 -3.95 -2.41 -12.65
C GLY A 67 -2.91 -2.71 -13.72
N GLN A 68 -1.80 -3.32 -13.34
CA GLN A 68 -0.73 -3.67 -14.26
C GLN A 68 0.01 -4.89 -13.73
N THR A 69 0.54 -5.71 -14.64
CA THR A 69 1.31 -6.90 -14.29
C THR A 69 2.81 -6.58 -14.37
N TYR A 70 3.52 -6.89 -13.29
CA TYR A 70 4.97 -6.68 -13.22
C TYR A 70 5.70 -8.02 -13.13
N ASP A 71 6.88 -8.10 -13.73
CA ASP A 71 7.72 -9.30 -13.64
C ASP A 71 8.24 -9.51 -12.21
N LEU A 72 8.57 -8.41 -11.54
CA LEU A 72 9.17 -8.45 -10.21
C LEU A 72 8.21 -7.90 -9.19
N ILE A 73 8.01 -8.64 -8.11
CA ILE A 73 7.19 -8.17 -7.00
C ILE A 73 7.79 -6.91 -6.35
N GLU A 74 9.12 -6.77 -6.38
CA GLU A 74 9.82 -5.58 -5.90
C GLU A 74 9.36 -4.34 -6.67
N ARG A 75 9.14 -4.47 -7.99
CA ARG A 75 8.63 -3.36 -8.81
C ARG A 75 7.19 -3.02 -8.44
N ALA A 76 6.36 -4.03 -8.24
CA ALA A 76 4.98 -3.81 -7.81
C ALA A 76 4.94 -3.08 -6.47
N ALA A 77 5.77 -3.51 -5.52
CA ALA A 77 5.86 -2.87 -4.20
C ALA A 77 6.32 -1.42 -4.30
N GLU A 78 7.31 -1.13 -5.14
CA GLU A 78 7.79 0.23 -5.36
C GLU A 78 6.70 1.12 -5.95
N ARG A 79 5.92 0.60 -6.90
CA ARG A 79 4.81 1.33 -7.49
C ARG A 79 3.73 1.64 -6.44
N VAL A 80 3.44 0.68 -5.58
CA VAL A 80 2.49 0.90 -4.48
C VAL A 80 2.98 2.04 -3.58
N ALA A 81 4.26 2.00 -3.19
CA ALA A 81 4.85 3.04 -2.33
C ALA A 81 4.79 4.42 -3.00
N GLN A 82 5.15 4.51 -4.27
CA GLN A 82 5.11 5.77 -5.02
C GLN A 82 3.70 6.35 -5.06
N GLU A 83 2.70 5.52 -5.37
CA GLU A 83 1.32 5.99 -5.48
C GLU A 83 0.74 6.41 -4.12
N ILE A 84 1.08 5.72 -3.05
CA ILE A 84 0.65 6.12 -1.71
C ILE A 84 1.21 7.50 -1.36
N LEU A 85 2.51 7.71 -1.58
CA LEU A 85 3.15 8.99 -1.26
C LEU A 85 2.62 10.14 -2.10
N LEU A 86 2.25 9.87 -3.37
CA LEU A 86 1.67 10.89 -4.25
C LEU A 86 0.22 11.21 -3.89
N THR A 87 -0.55 10.23 -3.47
CA THR A 87 -1.99 10.36 -3.26
C THR A 87 -2.33 10.85 -1.86
N PHE A 88 -1.53 10.47 -0.86
CA PHE A 88 -1.79 10.79 0.55
C PHE A 88 -0.70 11.71 1.09
N PRO A 89 -0.90 13.04 1.00
CA PRO A 89 0.15 13.99 1.34
C PRO A 89 0.52 14.02 2.82
N LEU A 90 -0.33 13.51 3.69
CA LEU A 90 -0.05 13.42 5.12
C LEU A 90 0.92 12.27 5.45
N VAL A 91 1.09 11.31 4.54
CA VAL A 91 2.06 10.25 4.71
C VAL A 91 3.43 10.78 4.34
N GLU A 92 4.33 10.83 5.31
CA GLU A 92 5.66 11.39 5.13
C GLU A 92 6.66 10.36 4.61
N ARG A 93 6.48 9.10 5.02
CA ARG A 93 7.38 8.02 4.67
C ARG A 93 6.63 6.70 4.72
N LEU A 94 7.06 5.76 3.89
CA LEU A 94 6.50 4.42 3.84
C LEU A 94 7.63 3.41 4.02
N ALA A 95 7.40 2.37 4.79
CA ALA A 95 8.36 1.29 4.98
C ALA A 95 7.66 -0.06 4.94
N GLY A 96 8.42 -1.08 4.51
CA GLY A 96 8.02 -2.48 4.59
C GLY A 96 6.85 -2.84 3.69
N ALA A 97 7.13 -3.39 2.52
CA ALA A 97 6.14 -4.12 1.75
C ALA A 97 6.68 -5.52 1.60
N GLY A 98 5.94 -6.48 2.11
CA GLY A 98 6.26 -7.88 1.94
C GLY A 98 5.22 -8.54 1.07
N ALA A 99 5.64 -9.52 0.26
CA ALA A 99 4.73 -10.36 -0.48
C ALA A 99 5.06 -11.80 -0.15
N ALA A 100 4.07 -12.58 0.10
CA ALA A 100 4.24 -14.00 0.37
C ALA A 100 3.54 -14.82 -0.69
#